data_c931cc5ba52d3806d9f455b8445faf67
#
_entry.id   c931cc5ba52d3806d9f455b8445faf67
#
_cell.length_a   1.000
_cell.length_b   1.000
_cell.length_c   1.000
_cell.angle_alpha   90.00
_cell.angle_beta   90.00
_cell.angle_gamma   90.00
#
_symmetry.space_group_name_H-M   'P 1'
#
loop_
_entity.id
_entity.type
_entity.pdbx_description
1 polymer ?
#
loop_
_entity_poly.entity_id
_entity_poly.type
_entity_poly.pdbx_seq_one_letter_code
_entity_poly.pdbx_strand_id
1 'polypeptide(L)'
;AIRGVRDLNYINIPDVRKRAASAGKASAGKASAGKAFAGKASAGNASSENASAQNSIVDCGSSMAPDIERIIALKPEAILVSPFENSGGYGKLDKLHIPLIEAADYMESSPLGRAEWMKFYGMLFGRAKNISTTAAGKASEAAAGKASEAAAGKASEATLPASCEPKADSLFAQIEKEYLNLKAEAGKLPKGLSILTERKTGGVWYVPGGQSTIGILLKDANARYIFSDDQHSGSLPMSPEQILVKGKQVDVWAFKYFGGAPLSQVQLLQEYDGYKALAAFSRGNIYQVDTSTVPYFELTSFHPELLLREFIILAHGERFGKLRFYKK
;
A
#
# COMPACT_ATOMS: atom_id res chain seq x y z
N ALA A 1 13.75 -8.78 -7.49
CA ALA A 1 12.59 -9.34 -6.75
C ALA A 1 12.59 -8.79 -5.32
N ILE A 2 11.42 -8.58 -4.73
CA ILE A 2 11.29 -8.17 -3.34
C ILE A 2 11.81 -9.31 -2.45
N ARG A 3 12.83 -9.00 -1.62
CA ARG A 3 13.48 -9.96 -0.72
C ARG A 3 13.14 -9.78 0.74
N GLY A 4 12.78 -8.57 1.14
CA GLY A 4 12.41 -8.25 2.52
C GLY A 4 11.31 -7.21 2.55
N VAL A 5 10.53 -7.23 3.63
CA VAL A 5 9.47 -6.25 3.91
C VAL A 5 9.53 -5.88 5.40
N ARG A 6 9.07 -4.68 5.72
CA ARG A 6 8.84 -4.24 7.10
C ARG A 6 7.35 -4.38 7.41
N ASP A 7 7.03 -4.40 8.69
CA ASP A 7 5.65 -4.49 9.19
C ASP A 7 4.85 -5.67 8.58
N LEU A 8 5.52 -6.81 8.42
CA LEU A 8 4.94 -8.02 7.79
C LEU A 8 3.59 -8.42 8.39
N ASN A 9 3.39 -8.19 9.69
CA ASN A 9 2.16 -8.55 10.39
C ASN A 9 0.92 -7.77 9.89
N TYR A 10 1.13 -6.60 9.30
CA TYR A 10 0.07 -5.74 8.76
C TYR A 10 -0.21 -5.99 7.26
N ILE A 11 0.63 -6.78 6.58
CA ILE A 11 0.45 -7.07 5.15
C ILE A 11 -0.56 -8.20 4.98
N ASN A 12 -1.68 -7.92 4.32
CA ASN A 12 -2.77 -8.87 4.07
C ASN A 12 -2.78 -9.47 2.65
N ILE A 13 -1.66 -9.35 1.91
CA ILE A 13 -1.51 -9.97 0.59
C ILE A 13 -1.15 -11.45 0.76
N PRO A 14 -2.00 -12.40 0.32
CA PRO A 14 -1.80 -13.83 0.58
C PRO A 14 -0.47 -14.37 0.03
N ASP A 15 -0.04 -13.92 -1.14
CA ASP A 15 1.22 -14.36 -1.76
C ASP A 15 2.44 -13.89 -0.95
N VAL A 16 2.43 -12.66 -0.43
CA VAL A 16 3.49 -12.13 0.44
C VAL A 16 3.57 -12.95 1.73
N ARG A 17 2.45 -13.21 2.39
CA ARG A 17 2.39 -14.02 3.61
C ARG A 17 2.88 -15.45 3.39
N LYS A 18 2.48 -16.08 2.27
CA LYS A 18 2.94 -17.42 1.89
C LYS A 18 4.45 -17.47 1.68
N ARG A 19 5.02 -16.48 1.00
CA ARG A 19 6.47 -16.38 0.75
C ARG A 19 7.26 -16.10 2.03
N ALA A 20 6.72 -15.32 2.96
CA ALA A 20 7.33 -15.04 4.26
C ALA A 20 7.30 -16.29 5.17
N ALA A 21 6.20 -17.03 5.19
CA ALA A 21 6.08 -18.28 5.96
C ALA A 21 7.08 -19.36 5.47
N SER A 22 7.41 -19.37 4.17
CA SER A 22 8.42 -20.27 3.60
C SER A 22 9.83 -19.92 4.10
N ALA A 23 10.14 -18.66 4.35
CA ALA A 23 11.42 -18.21 4.91
C ALA A 23 11.61 -18.67 6.36
N GLY A 24 10.55 -18.61 7.17
CA GLY A 24 10.58 -19.05 8.58
C GLY A 24 10.87 -20.55 8.74
N LYS A 25 10.35 -21.39 7.85
CA LYS A 25 10.62 -22.83 7.86
C LYS A 25 12.07 -23.18 7.48
N ALA A 26 12.66 -22.42 6.54
CA ALA A 26 14.06 -22.61 6.15
C ALA A 26 15.05 -22.21 7.27
N SER A 27 14.73 -21.20 8.09
CA SER A 27 15.56 -20.79 9.22
C SER A 27 15.44 -21.72 10.43
N ALA A 28 14.25 -22.27 10.71
CA ALA A 28 14.03 -23.24 11.78
C ALA A 28 14.75 -24.59 11.52
N GLY A 29 14.87 -25.00 10.27
CA GLY A 29 15.61 -26.21 9.87
C GLY A 29 17.13 -26.09 10.08
N LYS A 30 17.69 -24.88 10.06
CA LYS A 30 19.14 -24.64 10.34
C LYS A 30 19.48 -24.55 11.82
N ALA A 31 18.53 -24.22 12.68
CA ALA A 31 18.77 -24.10 14.14
C ALA A 31 18.79 -25.45 14.88
N SER A 32 18.25 -26.52 14.29
CA SER A 32 18.23 -27.87 14.91
C SER A 32 19.38 -28.78 14.48
N ALA A 33 20.28 -28.33 13.60
CA ALA A 33 21.42 -29.14 13.11
C ALA A 33 22.74 -28.81 13.83
N GLY A 34 22.69 -28.48 15.11
CA GLY A 34 23.85 -28.25 15.95
C GLY A 34 24.10 -29.37 16.97
N LYS A 35 24.45 -30.58 16.53
CA LYS A 35 25.37 -31.57 17.18
C LYS A 35 25.33 -32.89 16.41
N ALA A 36 26.51 -33.28 16.02
CA ALA A 36 27.05 -34.63 15.92
C ALA A 36 27.44 -35.13 14.51
N PHE A 37 28.73 -35.46 14.43
CA PHE A 37 29.45 -36.47 13.66
C PHE A 37 29.78 -36.21 12.17
N ALA A 38 31.11 -36.24 11.99
CA ALA A 38 31.77 -36.38 10.71
C ALA A 38 31.34 -37.66 9.97
N GLY A 39 30.89 -37.49 8.73
CA GLY A 39 30.57 -38.60 7.82
C GLY A 39 30.43 -38.10 6.40
N LYS A 40 31.35 -38.55 5.55
CA LYS A 40 31.51 -38.43 4.10
C LYS A 40 30.43 -37.69 3.30
N ALA A 41 30.86 -36.63 2.61
CA ALA A 41 30.14 -35.91 1.57
C ALA A 41 29.79 -36.84 0.41
N SER A 42 28.52 -36.94 0.06
CA SER A 42 28.06 -37.33 -1.26
C SER A 42 27.45 -36.08 -1.93
N ALA A 43 27.98 -35.73 -3.09
CA ALA A 43 27.47 -34.64 -3.91
C ALA A 43 26.11 -35.03 -4.49
N GLY A 44 25.07 -34.39 -4.02
CA GLY A 44 23.70 -34.58 -4.49
C GLY A 44 22.82 -33.35 -4.25
N ASN A 45 22.43 -32.69 -5.33
CA ASN A 45 21.37 -31.67 -5.43
C ASN A 45 21.52 -30.33 -4.72
N ALA A 46 22.48 -29.54 -5.18
CA ALA A 46 22.55 -28.09 -4.85
C ALA A 46 21.56 -27.18 -5.63
N SER A 47 20.77 -27.72 -6.56
CA SER A 47 19.95 -26.91 -7.46
C SER A 47 18.53 -26.60 -6.97
N SER A 48 17.96 -27.41 -6.06
CA SER A 48 16.59 -27.18 -5.56
C SER A 48 16.53 -26.28 -4.33
N GLU A 49 17.57 -26.23 -3.51
CA GLU A 49 17.62 -25.38 -2.32
C GLU A 49 17.84 -23.88 -2.66
N ASN A 50 18.57 -23.58 -3.74
CA ASN A 50 18.79 -22.22 -4.19
C ASN A 50 17.53 -21.56 -4.81
N ALA A 51 16.65 -22.32 -5.42
CA ALA A 51 15.42 -21.81 -6.02
C ALA A 51 14.36 -21.44 -4.97
N SER A 52 14.29 -22.16 -3.85
CA SER A 52 13.37 -21.86 -2.75
C SER A 52 13.82 -20.65 -1.93
N ALA A 53 15.12 -20.45 -1.74
CA ALA A 53 15.69 -19.30 -1.04
C ALA A 53 15.54 -17.98 -1.83
N GLN A 54 15.52 -18.04 -3.17
CA GLN A 54 15.32 -16.85 -4.02
C GLN A 54 13.89 -16.30 -4.01
N ASN A 55 12.90 -17.07 -3.58
CA ASN A 55 11.48 -16.69 -3.57
C ASN A 55 10.94 -16.34 -2.18
N SER A 56 11.72 -16.46 -1.13
CA SER A 56 11.31 -16.12 0.22
C SER A 56 11.35 -14.61 0.47
N ILE A 57 10.41 -14.13 1.28
CA ILE A 57 10.39 -12.74 1.77
C ILE A 57 10.75 -12.76 3.26
N VAL A 58 11.71 -11.95 3.66
CA VAL A 58 12.19 -11.86 5.05
C VAL A 58 11.51 -10.69 5.75
N ASP A 59 11.09 -10.89 6.99
CA ASP A 59 10.66 -9.81 7.88
C ASP A 59 11.87 -8.98 8.32
N CYS A 60 11.90 -7.71 7.96
CA CYS A 60 12.97 -6.76 8.26
C CYS A 60 12.61 -5.80 9.42
N GLY A 61 11.71 -6.21 10.32
CA GLY A 61 11.30 -5.42 11.47
C GLY A 61 10.19 -4.42 11.17
N SER A 62 10.01 -3.43 12.01
CA SER A 62 9.00 -2.38 11.81
C SER A 62 9.55 -1.18 11.04
N SER A 63 8.64 -0.38 10.48
CA SER A 63 8.98 0.88 9.81
C SER A 63 9.72 1.85 10.73
N MET A 64 9.35 1.89 12.00
CA MET A 64 9.97 2.78 13.00
C MET A 64 11.28 2.24 13.57
N ALA A 65 11.52 0.93 13.49
CA ALA A 65 12.71 0.25 13.98
C ALA A 65 13.11 -0.88 13.03
N PRO A 66 13.71 -0.56 11.86
CA PRO A 66 14.12 -1.55 10.90
C PRO A 66 15.28 -2.41 11.42
N ASP A 67 15.24 -3.70 11.12
CA ASP A 67 16.31 -4.65 11.43
C ASP A 67 17.44 -4.52 10.42
N ILE A 68 18.41 -3.67 10.74
CA ILE A 68 19.54 -3.33 9.87
C ILE A 68 20.39 -4.56 9.52
N GLU A 69 20.59 -5.48 10.48
CA GLU A 69 21.39 -6.67 10.28
C GLU A 69 20.76 -7.61 9.25
N ARG A 70 19.45 -7.80 9.34
CA ARG A 70 18.70 -8.57 8.34
C ARG A 70 18.71 -7.91 6.97
N ILE A 71 18.56 -6.59 6.92
CA ILE A 71 18.63 -5.84 5.65
C ILE A 71 20.00 -6.05 5.00
N ILE A 72 21.10 -5.89 5.74
CA ILE A 72 22.45 -6.11 5.23
C ILE A 72 22.65 -7.56 4.75
N ALA A 73 22.14 -8.53 5.52
CA ALA A 73 22.27 -9.95 5.18
C ALA A 73 21.56 -10.32 3.87
N LEU A 74 20.48 -9.58 3.51
CA LEU A 74 19.78 -9.75 2.25
C LEU A 74 20.54 -9.25 1.03
N LYS A 75 21.59 -8.42 1.23
CA LYS A 75 22.35 -7.76 0.15
C LYS A 75 21.43 -7.17 -0.92
N PRO A 76 20.53 -6.23 -0.56
CA PRO A 76 19.61 -5.65 -1.52
C PRO A 76 20.33 -4.73 -2.49
N GLU A 77 19.87 -4.63 -3.72
CA GLU A 77 20.36 -3.69 -4.73
C GLU A 77 19.86 -2.27 -4.47
N ALA A 78 18.72 -2.13 -3.82
CA ALA A 78 18.13 -0.88 -3.36
C ALA A 78 17.15 -1.13 -2.21
N ILE A 79 16.85 -0.07 -1.46
CA ILE A 79 15.86 -0.09 -0.37
C ILE A 79 14.82 0.98 -0.70
N LEU A 80 13.53 0.57 -0.76
CA LEU A 80 12.43 1.53 -0.84
C LEU A 80 12.14 2.04 0.57
N VAL A 81 12.09 3.35 0.70
CA VAL A 81 11.84 4.06 1.95
C VAL A 81 10.69 5.04 1.76
N SER A 82 10.03 5.39 2.85
CA SER A 82 9.01 6.42 2.86
C SER A 82 9.58 7.72 3.42
N PRO A 83 9.41 8.88 2.77
CA PRO A 83 9.87 10.16 3.31
C PRO A 83 9.35 10.48 4.70
N PHE A 84 8.16 9.95 5.06
CA PHE A 84 7.55 10.14 6.37
C PHE A 84 8.38 9.52 7.51
N GLU A 85 9.08 8.45 7.24
CA GLU A 85 9.89 7.76 8.25
C GLU A 85 11.05 8.61 8.74
N ASN A 86 11.21 9.81 8.12
CA ASN A 86 12.47 10.47 8.25
C ASN A 86 12.43 11.99 8.16
N SER A 87 11.95 12.63 9.17
CA SER A 87 12.07 14.08 9.29
C SER A 87 13.53 14.58 9.47
N GLY A 88 14.54 13.72 9.37
CA GLY A 88 15.95 14.06 9.60
C GLY A 88 16.99 13.14 8.98
N GLY A 89 16.64 12.37 7.92
CA GLY A 89 17.56 11.40 7.28
C GLY A 89 17.23 9.95 7.63
N TYR A 90 17.72 8.96 6.86
CA TYR A 90 17.38 7.55 7.06
C TYR A 90 18.26 6.85 8.11
N GLY A 91 18.91 7.64 8.95
CA GLY A 91 19.67 7.17 10.10
C GLY A 91 20.76 6.18 9.75
N LYS A 92 20.63 4.94 10.24
CA LYS A 92 21.61 3.89 9.96
C LYS A 92 21.59 3.41 8.51
N LEU A 93 20.45 3.54 7.80
CA LEU A 93 20.33 3.11 6.40
C LEU A 93 21.19 3.96 5.48
N ASP A 94 21.35 5.28 5.74
CA ASP A 94 22.21 6.17 4.96
C ASP A 94 23.67 5.71 4.93
N LYS A 95 24.11 5.02 5.99
CA LYS A 95 25.49 4.55 6.15
C LYS A 95 25.77 3.23 5.43
N LEU A 96 24.77 2.59 4.87
CA LEU A 96 24.92 1.28 4.22
C LEU A 96 25.47 1.37 2.79
N HIS A 97 25.55 2.55 2.21
CA HIS A 97 25.91 2.77 0.80
C HIS A 97 25.06 1.94 -0.18
N ILE A 98 23.82 1.63 0.22
CA ILE A 98 22.82 0.98 -0.63
C ILE A 98 21.90 2.09 -1.14
N PRO A 99 21.57 2.14 -2.44
CA PRO A 99 20.64 3.13 -2.98
C PRO A 99 19.31 3.15 -2.22
N LEU A 100 18.91 4.32 -1.74
CA LEU A 100 17.62 4.55 -1.11
C LEU A 100 16.70 5.18 -2.17
N ILE A 101 15.52 4.58 -2.35
CA ILE A 101 14.51 5.04 -3.31
C ILE A 101 13.30 5.51 -2.50
N GLU A 102 13.06 6.81 -2.51
CA GLU A 102 11.92 7.40 -1.82
C GLU A 102 10.61 7.13 -2.57
N ALA A 103 9.66 6.51 -1.91
CA ALA A 103 8.32 6.26 -2.41
C ALA A 103 7.32 7.09 -1.60
N ALA A 104 6.77 8.13 -2.22
CA ALA A 104 5.91 9.13 -1.58
C ALA A 104 4.43 8.99 -1.99
N ASP A 105 4.01 7.82 -2.45
CA ASP A 105 2.64 7.57 -2.91
C ASP A 105 1.58 7.87 -1.86
N TYR A 106 1.91 7.70 -0.59
CA TYR A 106 0.98 8.01 0.51
C TYR A 106 0.72 9.52 0.68
N MET A 107 1.61 10.38 0.17
CA MET A 107 1.47 11.85 0.21
C MET A 107 0.53 12.38 -0.89
N GLU A 108 0.21 11.55 -1.88
CA GLU A 108 -0.74 11.92 -2.93
C GLU A 108 -2.15 12.06 -2.37
N SER A 109 -2.73 13.25 -2.52
CA SER A 109 -4.11 13.51 -2.15
C SER A 109 -5.11 13.07 -3.23
N SER A 110 -4.69 13.13 -4.51
CA SER A 110 -5.50 12.64 -5.62
C SER A 110 -5.60 11.11 -5.61
N PRO A 111 -6.82 10.53 -5.57
CA PRO A 111 -6.97 9.07 -5.64
C PRO A 111 -6.34 8.45 -6.89
N LEU A 112 -6.50 9.07 -8.05
CA LEU A 112 -5.88 8.59 -9.30
C LEU A 112 -4.38 8.86 -9.31
N GLY A 113 -3.90 10.01 -8.82
CA GLY A 113 -2.47 10.28 -8.70
C GLY A 113 -1.77 9.24 -7.83
N ARG A 114 -2.39 8.84 -6.71
CA ARG A 114 -1.87 7.75 -5.88
C ARG A 114 -1.82 6.41 -6.62
N ALA A 115 -2.86 6.06 -7.35
CA ALA A 115 -2.87 4.85 -8.16
C ALA A 115 -1.82 4.87 -9.28
N GLU A 116 -1.53 6.04 -9.84
CA GLU A 116 -0.56 6.20 -10.93
C GLU A 116 0.87 5.82 -10.53
N TRP A 117 1.20 5.83 -9.23
CA TRP A 117 2.47 5.31 -8.73
C TRP A 117 2.75 3.86 -9.14
N MET A 118 1.71 3.10 -9.53
CA MET A 118 1.93 1.77 -10.11
C MET A 118 2.82 1.78 -11.36
N LYS A 119 2.82 2.87 -12.13
CA LYS A 119 3.69 3.04 -13.30
C LYS A 119 5.15 3.16 -12.86
N PHE A 120 5.43 3.95 -11.81
CA PHE A 120 6.76 4.05 -11.22
C PHE A 120 7.27 2.67 -10.76
N TYR A 121 6.44 1.92 -10.03
CA TYR A 121 6.81 0.55 -9.63
C TYR A 121 6.94 -0.38 -10.82
N GLY A 122 6.12 -0.22 -11.85
CA GLY A 122 6.24 -0.95 -13.12
C GLY A 122 7.59 -0.73 -13.81
N MET A 123 8.06 0.51 -13.87
CA MET A 123 9.40 0.85 -14.38
C MET A 123 10.51 0.30 -13.50
N LEU A 124 10.38 0.45 -12.17
CA LEU A 124 11.40 0.03 -11.22
C LEU A 124 11.64 -1.48 -11.24
N PHE A 125 10.57 -2.28 -11.32
CA PHE A 125 10.65 -3.74 -11.28
C PHE A 125 10.59 -4.40 -12.66
N GLY A 126 10.22 -3.66 -13.70
CA GLY A 126 9.99 -4.20 -15.04
C GLY A 126 11.25 -4.71 -15.73
N ARG A 127 12.38 -4.10 -15.45
CA ARG A 127 13.69 -4.46 -16.06
C ARG A 127 14.36 -5.67 -15.43
N ALA A 128 13.93 -6.14 -14.28
CA ALA A 128 14.61 -7.21 -13.54
C ALA A 128 14.57 -8.60 -14.22
N LYS A 129 13.74 -8.81 -15.25
CA LYS A 129 13.68 -10.10 -15.96
C LYS A 129 14.73 -10.27 -17.07
N ASN A 130 15.41 -9.20 -17.50
CA ASN A 130 16.36 -9.25 -18.62
C ASN A 130 17.83 -9.02 -18.26
N ILE A 131 18.19 -8.92 -16.98
CA ILE A 131 19.58 -8.89 -16.52
C ILE A 131 20.03 -10.29 -16.10
N SER A 132 19.66 -11.29 -16.86
CA SER A 132 20.28 -12.62 -16.75
C SER A 132 21.17 -12.83 -17.96
N THR A 133 22.47 -12.82 -17.73
CA THR A 133 23.50 -13.44 -18.55
C THR A 133 23.93 -12.76 -19.86
N THR A 134 24.51 -11.53 -19.82
CA THR A 134 25.55 -11.18 -20.82
C THR A 134 26.60 -10.18 -20.36
N ALA A 135 26.89 -10.07 -19.06
CA ALA A 135 27.99 -9.24 -18.57
C ALA A 135 29.00 -10.03 -17.73
N ALA A 136 29.35 -11.25 -18.19
CA ALA A 136 30.55 -11.95 -17.77
C ALA A 136 31.38 -12.25 -19.02
N GLY A 137 32.02 -11.21 -19.56
CA GLY A 137 32.86 -11.37 -20.74
C GLY A 137 33.60 -10.09 -21.12
N LYS A 138 34.84 -9.93 -20.56
CA LYS A 138 35.92 -9.10 -21.07
C LYS A 138 35.87 -7.59 -20.78
N ALA A 139 36.30 -7.24 -19.59
CA ALA A 139 37.15 -6.03 -19.46
C ALA A 139 38.58 -6.42 -19.83
N SER A 140 39.05 -6.01 -20.99
CA SER A 140 40.47 -5.96 -21.32
C SER A 140 40.85 -4.50 -21.57
N GLU A 141 41.89 -4.08 -20.89
CA GLU A 141 42.59 -2.80 -21.03
C GLU A 141 42.84 -2.42 -22.48
N ALA A 142 42.63 -1.14 -22.82
CA ALA A 142 43.54 -0.41 -23.68
C ALA A 142 43.25 1.10 -23.68
N ALA A 143 44.21 1.83 -23.11
CA ALA A 143 44.80 3.08 -23.59
C ALA A 143 43.95 4.33 -23.88
N ALA A 144 44.36 5.37 -23.18
CA ALA A 144 44.18 6.78 -23.44
C ALA A 144 44.51 7.22 -24.88
N GLY A 145 43.79 8.20 -25.42
CA GLY A 145 44.23 8.96 -26.56
C GLY A 145 43.16 9.71 -27.36
N LYS A 146 43.15 11.03 -27.16
CA LYS A 146 42.83 12.10 -28.14
C LYS A 146 41.38 12.31 -28.63
N ALA A 147 40.96 13.52 -28.33
CA ALA A 147 39.82 14.22 -28.90
C ALA A 147 39.88 14.38 -30.42
N SER A 148 38.78 14.28 -31.11
CA SER A 148 38.41 15.18 -32.23
C SER A 148 36.90 15.10 -32.53
N GLU A 149 36.33 16.25 -32.85
CA GLU A 149 34.93 16.54 -33.23
C GLU A 149 34.49 15.79 -34.48
N ALA A 150 33.16 15.77 -34.56
CA ALA A 150 32.33 15.59 -35.75
C ALA A 150 31.92 14.16 -36.12
N ALA A 151 30.66 13.84 -35.77
CA ALA A 151 29.65 13.34 -36.72
C ALA A 151 28.30 13.12 -36.02
N ALA A 152 27.33 13.91 -36.40
CA ALA A 152 25.91 13.61 -36.15
C ALA A 152 25.54 12.33 -36.91
N GLY A 153 25.61 11.21 -36.22
CA GLY A 153 25.17 9.89 -36.69
C GLY A 153 23.90 9.48 -35.99
N LYS A 154 22.85 9.21 -36.78
CA LYS A 154 21.54 8.68 -36.38
C LYS A 154 21.70 7.66 -35.26
N ALA A 155 21.18 8.00 -34.09
CA ALA A 155 20.98 7.02 -33.02
C ALA A 155 19.96 5.99 -33.55
N SER A 156 20.46 4.79 -33.79
CA SER A 156 19.65 3.60 -34.03
C SER A 156 18.74 3.46 -32.81
N GLU A 157 17.44 3.50 -33.04
CA GLU A 157 16.40 3.19 -32.07
C GLU A 157 16.58 1.73 -31.66
N ALA A 158 17.38 1.52 -30.62
CA ALA A 158 17.51 0.20 -30.02
C ALA A 158 16.16 -0.17 -29.43
N THR A 159 15.47 -1.10 -30.03
CA THR A 159 14.21 -1.68 -29.58
C THR A 159 14.45 -2.22 -28.16
N LEU A 160 14.01 -1.47 -27.14
CA LEU A 160 14.07 -1.88 -25.75
C LEU A 160 13.20 -3.12 -25.57
N PRO A 161 13.67 -4.17 -24.86
CA PRO A 161 12.86 -5.35 -24.60
C PRO A 161 11.63 -5.00 -23.79
N ALA A 162 10.52 -5.68 -24.08
CA ALA A 162 9.21 -5.46 -23.46
C ALA A 162 9.32 -5.40 -21.93
N SER A 163 9.18 -4.20 -21.39
CA SER A 163 9.20 -3.90 -19.97
C SER A 163 7.83 -4.21 -19.33
N CYS A 164 7.75 -4.23 -17.99
CA CYS A 164 6.44 -4.30 -17.31
C CYS A 164 5.68 -2.97 -17.37
N GLU A 165 6.26 -1.91 -17.92
CA GLU A 165 5.61 -0.63 -18.19
C GLU A 165 4.28 -0.78 -18.93
N PRO A 166 4.18 -1.53 -20.06
CA PRO A 166 2.92 -1.66 -20.78
C PRO A 166 1.80 -2.27 -19.93
N LYS A 167 2.14 -3.12 -18.95
CA LYS A 167 1.15 -3.73 -18.06
C LYS A 167 0.67 -2.73 -16.99
N ALA A 168 1.58 -1.95 -16.41
CA ALA A 168 1.23 -0.94 -15.42
C ALA A 168 0.40 0.17 -16.07
N ASP A 169 0.78 0.64 -17.26
CA ASP A 169 0.04 1.65 -18.02
C ASP A 169 -1.35 1.14 -18.41
N SER A 170 -1.45 -0.09 -18.92
CA SER A 170 -2.73 -0.69 -19.28
C SER A 170 -3.63 -0.88 -18.06
N LEU A 171 -3.08 -1.30 -16.93
CA LEU A 171 -3.83 -1.47 -15.69
C LEU A 171 -4.31 -0.12 -15.16
N PHE A 172 -3.43 0.88 -15.12
CA PHE A 172 -3.81 2.24 -14.70
C PHE A 172 -4.91 2.82 -15.59
N ALA A 173 -4.80 2.69 -16.92
CA ALA A 173 -5.80 3.18 -17.85
C ALA A 173 -7.19 2.54 -17.64
N GLN A 174 -7.23 1.25 -17.26
CA GLN A 174 -8.48 0.58 -16.90
C GLN A 174 -9.07 1.13 -15.61
N ILE A 175 -8.24 1.30 -14.57
CA ILE A 175 -8.63 1.85 -13.27
C ILE A 175 -9.14 3.29 -13.44
N GLU A 176 -8.40 4.12 -14.15
CA GLU A 176 -8.77 5.50 -14.43
C GLU A 176 -10.12 5.59 -15.14
N LYS A 177 -10.31 4.80 -16.20
CA LYS A 177 -11.57 4.73 -16.94
C LYS A 177 -12.74 4.34 -16.04
N GLU A 178 -12.57 3.32 -15.20
CA GLU A 178 -13.62 2.87 -14.29
C GLU A 178 -13.91 3.92 -13.22
N TYR A 179 -12.89 4.53 -12.65
CA TYR A 179 -13.02 5.61 -11.67
C TYR A 179 -13.81 6.80 -12.24
N LEU A 180 -13.42 7.28 -13.43
CA LEU A 180 -14.07 8.41 -14.09
C LEU A 180 -15.52 8.11 -14.48
N ASN A 181 -15.82 6.89 -14.91
CA ASN A 181 -17.19 6.45 -15.18
C ASN A 181 -18.04 6.46 -13.90
N LEU A 182 -17.55 5.88 -12.81
CA LEU A 182 -18.25 5.88 -11.52
C LEU A 182 -18.52 7.30 -11.01
N LYS A 183 -17.52 8.17 -11.08
CA LYS A 183 -17.65 9.58 -10.71
C LYS A 183 -18.70 10.29 -11.57
N ALA A 184 -18.70 10.07 -12.89
CA ALA A 184 -19.67 10.67 -13.80
C ALA A 184 -21.10 10.16 -13.52
N GLU A 185 -21.27 8.87 -13.24
CA GLU A 185 -22.56 8.29 -12.88
C GLU A 185 -23.07 8.84 -11.55
N ALA A 186 -22.23 8.90 -10.53
CA ALA A 186 -22.59 9.46 -9.23
C ALA A 186 -22.96 10.95 -9.34
N GLY A 187 -22.27 11.70 -10.19
CA GLY A 187 -22.54 13.12 -10.42
C GLY A 187 -23.89 13.42 -11.07
N LYS A 188 -24.51 12.44 -11.74
CA LYS A 188 -25.87 12.58 -12.32
C LYS A 188 -26.98 12.38 -11.28
N LEU A 189 -26.64 11.91 -10.09
CA LEU A 189 -27.62 11.62 -9.03
C LEU A 189 -27.87 12.86 -8.17
N PRO A 190 -29.00 12.93 -7.48
CA PRO A 190 -29.19 13.87 -6.38
C PRO A 190 -28.09 13.66 -5.34
N LYS A 191 -27.79 14.70 -4.55
CA LYS A 191 -26.81 14.59 -3.45
C LYS A 191 -27.16 13.43 -2.52
N GLY A 192 -26.21 12.53 -2.30
CA GLY A 192 -26.39 11.31 -1.53
C GLY A 192 -26.49 11.51 -0.02
N LEU A 193 -26.54 10.42 0.72
CA LEU A 193 -26.53 10.40 2.18
C LEU A 193 -25.23 11.02 2.72
N SER A 194 -25.30 11.53 3.95
CA SER A 194 -24.14 12.05 4.66
C SER A 194 -23.35 10.90 5.31
N ILE A 195 -22.04 10.89 5.10
CA ILE A 195 -21.16 9.84 5.58
C ILE A 195 -20.15 10.45 6.57
N LEU A 196 -20.07 9.88 7.77
CA LEU A 196 -18.99 10.09 8.73
C LEU A 196 -18.04 8.89 8.63
N THR A 197 -16.76 9.17 8.53
CA THR A 197 -15.72 8.14 8.50
C THR A 197 -14.94 8.09 9.81
N GLU A 198 -14.24 6.97 10.02
CA GLU A 198 -13.37 6.72 11.16
C GLU A 198 -14.11 6.68 12.51
N ARG A 199 -13.39 6.35 13.56
CA ARG A 199 -13.86 6.34 14.93
C ARG A 199 -12.82 6.94 15.87
N LYS A 200 -13.20 7.21 17.09
CA LYS A 200 -12.32 7.72 18.13
C LYS A 200 -11.16 6.74 18.38
N THR A 201 -9.96 7.28 18.53
CA THR A 201 -8.76 6.55 18.94
C THR A 201 -8.13 7.28 20.12
N GLY A 202 -8.13 6.65 21.30
CA GLY A 202 -7.76 7.34 22.53
C GLY A 202 -8.68 8.54 22.80
N GLY A 203 -8.13 9.73 22.99
CA GLY A 203 -8.87 10.98 23.22
C GLY A 203 -9.25 11.74 21.96
N VAL A 204 -8.86 11.29 20.76
CA VAL A 204 -8.97 12.03 19.51
C VAL A 204 -9.76 11.25 18.48
N TRP A 205 -10.50 11.95 17.64
CA TRP A 205 -11.14 11.40 16.47
C TRP A 205 -10.47 11.98 15.21
N TYR A 206 -9.66 11.18 14.53
CA TYR A 206 -8.99 11.60 13.31
C TYR A 206 -9.94 11.45 12.12
N VAL A 207 -10.40 12.57 11.56
CA VAL A 207 -11.28 12.56 10.39
C VAL A 207 -10.52 13.06 9.15
N PRO A 208 -10.81 12.56 7.96
CA PRO A 208 -10.21 13.05 6.73
C PRO A 208 -10.53 14.52 6.48
N GLY A 209 -9.55 15.35 6.14
CA GLY A 209 -9.80 16.69 5.61
C GLY A 209 -10.52 16.64 4.25
N GLY A 210 -11.14 17.74 3.87
CA GLY A 210 -11.93 17.81 2.61
C GLY A 210 -11.10 17.61 1.35
N GLN A 211 -9.81 17.94 1.39
CA GLN A 211 -8.86 17.74 0.28
C GLN A 211 -8.00 16.48 0.43
N SER A 212 -8.29 15.63 1.42
CA SER A 212 -7.64 14.33 1.55
C SER A 212 -8.17 13.34 0.51
N THR A 213 -7.44 12.24 0.28
CA THR A 213 -7.89 11.16 -0.62
C THR A 213 -9.31 10.69 -0.31
N ILE A 214 -9.65 10.50 0.97
CA ILE A 214 -11.01 10.10 1.39
C ILE A 214 -12.01 11.24 1.19
N GLY A 215 -11.65 12.49 1.50
CA GLY A 215 -12.51 13.65 1.26
C GLY A 215 -12.86 13.81 -0.23
N ILE A 216 -11.86 13.63 -1.11
CA ILE A 216 -12.06 13.65 -2.57
C ILE A 216 -12.94 12.49 -3.03
N LEU A 217 -12.72 11.27 -2.52
CA LEU A 217 -13.55 10.11 -2.87
C LEU A 217 -15.01 10.30 -2.45
N LEU A 218 -15.27 10.87 -1.26
CA LEU A 218 -16.63 11.19 -0.80
C LEU A 218 -17.29 12.25 -1.70
N LYS A 219 -16.53 13.27 -2.11
CA LYS A 219 -16.97 14.29 -3.07
C LYS A 219 -17.29 13.67 -4.44
N ASP A 220 -16.42 12.80 -4.96
CA ASP A 220 -16.56 12.14 -6.24
C ASP A 220 -17.70 11.09 -6.23
N ALA A 221 -18.00 10.51 -5.06
CA ALA A 221 -19.18 9.69 -4.83
C ALA A 221 -20.48 10.49 -4.74
N ASN A 222 -20.43 11.81 -4.86
CA ASN A 222 -21.54 12.72 -4.64
C ASN A 222 -22.24 12.52 -3.27
N ALA A 223 -21.49 12.06 -2.26
CA ALA A 223 -21.94 11.97 -0.88
C ALA A 223 -21.90 13.34 -0.19
N ARG A 224 -22.63 13.51 0.91
CA ARG A 224 -22.46 14.63 1.82
C ARG A 224 -21.38 14.30 2.85
N TYR A 225 -20.46 15.22 3.06
CA TYR A 225 -19.40 15.08 4.05
C TYR A 225 -19.30 16.34 4.92
N ILE A 226 -19.32 16.17 6.25
CA ILE A 226 -19.37 17.31 7.20
C ILE A 226 -18.11 18.16 7.22
N PHE A 227 -17.02 17.72 6.61
CA PHE A 227 -15.76 18.43 6.44
C PHE A 227 -15.42 18.67 4.96
N SER A 228 -16.42 18.67 4.06
CA SER A 228 -16.21 18.88 2.60
C SER A 228 -15.51 20.18 2.26
N ASP A 229 -15.72 21.22 3.09
CA ASP A 229 -15.17 22.57 2.87
C ASP A 229 -13.79 22.76 3.50
N ASP A 230 -13.31 21.78 4.24
CA ASP A 230 -11.99 21.81 4.86
C ASP A 230 -10.89 21.67 3.79
N GLN A 231 -9.84 22.49 3.89
CA GLN A 231 -8.78 22.57 2.89
C GLN A 231 -7.57 21.65 3.17
N HIS A 232 -7.57 20.91 4.27
CA HIS A 232 -6.46 20.03 4.58
C HIS A 232 -6.49 18.75 3.74
N SER A 233 -5.33 18.35 3.28
CA SER A 233 -5.11 17.09 2.52
C SER A 233 -4.85 15.88 3.42
N GLY A 234 -4.66 16.09 4.73
CA GLY A 234 -4.41 15.06 5.73
C GLY A 234 -5.61 14.80 6.64
N SER A 235 -5.36 14.13 7.76
CA SER A 235 -6.33 13.90 8.82
C SER A 235 -6.39 15.09 9.79
N LEU A 236 -7.60 15.44 10.19
CA LEU A 236 -7.89 16.47 11.19
C LEU A 236 -8.02 15.80 12.56
N PRO A 237 -7.19 16.16 13.55
CA PRO A 237 -7.38 15.73 14.92
C PRO A 237 -8.50 16.55 15.57
N MET A 238 -9.67 15.94 15.77
CA MET A 238 -10.83 16.57 16.36
C MET A 238 -11.13 15.97 17.74
N SER A 239 -11.70 16.77 18.64
CA SER A 239 -12.28 16.19 19.85
C SER A 239 -13.55 15.41 19.52
N PRO A 240 -13.86 14.33 20.26
CA PRO A 240 -15.10 13.60 20.06
C PRO A 240 -16.35 14.47 20.12
N GLU A 241 -16.36 15.46 21.02
CA GLU A 241 -17.48 16.38 21.21
C GLU A 241 -17.72 17.26 19.96
N GLN A 242 -16.63 17.75 19.34
CA GLN A 242 -16.72 18.51 18.08
C GLN A 242 -17.33 17.65 16.95
N ILE A 243 -16.94 16.38 16.88
CA ILE A 243 -17.50 15.44 15.90
C ILE A 243 -18.97 15.18 16.19
N LEU A 244 -19.34 14.95 17.45
CA LEU A 244 -20.75 14.73 17.82
C LEU A 244 -21.64 15.93 17.53
N VAL A 245 -21.14 17.15 17.71
CA VAL A 245 -21.90 18.36 17.35
C VAL A 245 -22.11 18.46 15.85
N LYS A 246 -21.04 18.34 15.05
CA LYS A 246 -21.09 18.44 13.58
C LYS A 246 -21.78 17.24 12.93
N GLY A 247 -21.53 16.04 13.46
CA GLY A 247 -21.95 14.77 12.90
C GLY A 247 -23.28 14.23 13.46
N LYS A 248 -23.97 14.96 14.35
CA LYS A 248 -25.19 14.49 15.03
C LYS A 248 -26.23 13.87 14.07
N GLN A 249 -26.40 14.47 12.89
CA GLN A 249 -27.43 14.09 11.92
C GLN A 249 -26.87 13.27 10.74
N VAL A 250 -25.62 12.76 10.82
CA VAL A 250 -25.10 11.92 9.74
C VAL A 250 -25.94 10.68 9.53
N ASP A 251 -26.12 10.31 8.26
CA ASP A 251 -26.98 9.19 7.86
C ASP A 251 -26.24 7.84 7.97
N VAL A 252 -24.95 7.84 7.71
CA VAL A 252 -24.07 6.66 7.65
C VAL A 252 -22.81 6.92 8.45
N TRP A 253 -22.41 5.93 9.24
CA TRP A 253 -21.11 5.90 9.92
C TRP A 253 -20.31 4.70 9.42
N ALA A 254 -19.18 4.96 8.73
CA ALA A 254 -18.34 3.94 8.10
C ALA A 254 -16.91 4.05 8.63
N PHE A 255 -16.37 3.00 9.25
CA PHE A 255 -15.03 3.04 9.83
C PHE A 255 -14.26 1.75 9.65
N LYS A 256 -12.95 1.87 9.84
CA LYS A 256 -12.01 0.75 9.85
C LYS A 256 -11.73 0.30 11.29
N TYR A 257 -11.52 -1.00 11.45
CA TYR A 257 -10.99 -1.56 12.69
C TYR A 257 -10.00 -2.68 12.37
N PHE A 258 -9.23 -3.07 13.37
CA PHE A 258 -8.29 -4.17 13.28
C PHE A 258 -8.64 -5.18 14.38
N GLY A 259 -9.19 -6.32 14.00
CA GLY A 259 -9.61 -7.35 14.95
C GLY A 259 -10.50 -8.38 14.26
N GLY A 260 -10.61 -9.57 14.81
CA GLY A 260 -11.25 -10.70 14.12
C GLY A 260 -12.77 -10.69 14.04
N ALA A 261 -13.49 -9.89 14.84
CA ALA A 261 -14.95 -9.83 14.84
C ALA A 261 -15.46 -8.40 14.69
N PRO A 262 -16.57 -8.18 13.98
CA PRO A 262 -17.22 -6.88 13.92
C PRO A 262 -17.58 -6.37 15.32
N LEU A 263 -17.36 -5.08 15.55
CA LEU A 263 -17.70 -4.45 16.82
C LEU A 263 -19.20 -4.31 16.93
N SER A 264 -19.78 -4.88 17.96
CA SER A 264 -21.21 -4.70 18.29
C SER A 264 -21.46 -3.27 18.79
N GLN A 265 -22.72 -2.83 18.73
CA GLN A 265 -23.09 -1.53 19.32
C GLN A 265 -22.77 -1.46 20.82
N VAL A 266 -22.88 -2.57 21.56
CA VAL A 266 -22.51 -2.62 22.98
C VAL A 266 -21.03 -2.35 23.16
N GLN A 267 -20.15 -2.97 22.36
CA GLN A 267 -18.71 -2.74 22.44
C GLN A 267 -18.33 -1.31 22.04
N LEU A 268 -19.02 -0.75 21.04
CA LEU A 268 -18.81 0.66 20.65
C LEU A 268 -19.20 1.61 21.79
N LEU A 269 -20.32 1.35 22.49
CA LEU A 269 -20.72 2.16 23.66
C LEU A 269 -19.79 1.98 24.86
N GLN A 270 -19.20 0.81 25.04
CA GLN A 270 -18.16 0.58 26.04
C GLN A 270 -16.88 1.36 25.72
N GLU A 271 -16.54 1.52 24.44
CA GLU A 271 -15.41 2.36 24.00
C GLU A 271 -15.71 3.85 24.24
N TYR A 272 -16.91 4.29 23.86
CA TYR A 272 -17.34 5.68 24.05
C TYR A 272 -18.87 5.83 23.98
N ASP A 273 -19.48 6.13 25.11
CA ASP A 273 -20.94 6.28 25.23
C ASP A 273 -21.51 7.39 24.33
N GLY A 274 -20.70 8.40 23.98
CA GLY A 274 -21.10 9.50 23.10
C GLY A 274 -21.54 9.07 21.71
N TYR A 275 -21.15 7.88 21.22
CA TYR A 275 -21.57 7.40 19.89
C TYR A 275 -23.11 7.31 19.74
N LYS A 276 -23.85 7.11 20.83
CA LYS A 276 -25.32 7.11 20.82
C LYS A 276 -25.94 8.42 20.34
N ALA A 277 -25.19 9.53 20.36
CA ALA A 277 -25.65 10.82 19.87
C ALA A 277 -25.67 10.94 18.34
N LEU A 278 -25.02 10.01 17.63
CA LEU A 278 -25.02 9.94 16.16
C LEU A 278 -26.33 9.33 15.66
N ALA A 279 -27.03 10.01 14.75
CA ALA A 279 -28.23 9.46 14.12
C ALA A 279 -27.96 8.14 13.36
N ALA A 280 -26.78 8.02 12.74
CA ALA A 280 -26.33 6.77 12.10
C ALA A 280 -26.26 5.61 13.09
N PHE A 281 -25.77 5.85 14.32
CA PHE A 281 -25.73 4.83 15.37
C PHE A 281 -27.13 4.37 15.77
N SER A 282 -28.03 5.31 16.07
CA SER A 282 -29.40 5.02 16.49
C SER A 282 -30.22 4.29 15.41
N ARG A 283 -29.93 4.56 14.14
CA ARG A 283 -30.59 3.90 12.98
C ARG A 283 -29.94 2.57 12.60
N GLY A 284 -28.85 2.19 13.25
CA GLY A 284 -28.07 1.00 12.89
C GLY A 284 -27.41 1.09 11.52
N ASN A 285 -27.13 2.29 11.03
CA ASN A 285 -26.40 2.53 9.77
C ASN A 285 -24.92 2.63 10.02
N ILE A 286 -24.36 1.58 10.62
CA ILE A 286 -22.95 1.45 10.99
C ILE A 286 -22.33 0.42 10.06
N TYR A 287 -21.27 0.84 9.36
CA TYR A 287 -20.55 0.01 8.40
C TYR A 287 -19.10 -0.10 8.83
N GLN A 288 -18.58 -1.31 8.83
CA GLN A 288 -17.26 -1.62 9.37
C GLN A 288 -16.44 -2.40 8.36
N VAL A 289 -15.13 -2.16 8.32
CA VAL A 289 -14.19 -3.01 7.58
C VAL A 289 -13.07 -3.47 8.50
N ASP A 290 -12.87 -4.80 8.53
CA ASP A 290 -11.77 -5.43 9.26
C ASP A 290 -10.52 -5.45 8.41
N THR A 291 -9.58 -4.56 8.72
CA THR A 291 -8.30 -4.46 8.01
C THR A 291 -7.32 -5.58 8.37
N SER A 292 -7.65 -6.47 9.31
CA SER A 292 -6.85 -7.66 9.60
C SER A 292 -7.12 -8.81 8.63
N THR A 293 -8.31 -8.84 8.03
CA THR A 293 -8.75 -9.92 7.12
C THR A 293 -8.91 -9.46 5.67
N VAL A 294 -9.10 -8.16 5.47
CA VAL A 294 -9.29 -7.56 4.14
C VAL A 294 -8.04 -6.73 3.80
N PRO A 295 -7.40 -6.92 2.64
CA PRO A 295 -6.26 -6.10 2.20
C PRO A 295 -6.74 -4.71 1.75
N TYR A 296 -7.35 -3.98 2.69
CA TYR A 296 -7.99 -2.69 2.42
C TYR A 296 -6.99 -1.65 1.93
N PHE A 297 -5.92 -1.45 2.70
CA PHE A 297 -4.92 -0.43 2.38
C PHE A 297 -4.12 -0.76 1.13
N GLU A 298 -3.77 -2.04 0.96
CA GLU A 298 -2.99 -2.52 -0.17
C GLU A 298 -3.78 -2.41 -1.49
N LEU A 299 -5.10 -2.64 -1.44
CA LEU A 299 -5.94 -2.53 -2.62
C LEU A 299 -6.33 -1.08 -2.91
N THR A 300 -6.82 -0.34 -1.92
CA THR A 300 -7.42 0.98 -2.17
C THR A 300 -6.39 2.04 -2.56
N SER A 301 -5.10 1.83 -2.27
CA SER A 301 -4.03 2.71 -2.72
C SER A 301 -3.86 2.68 -4.25
N PHE A 302 -3.99 1.51 -4.86
CA PHE A 302 -3.80 1.33 -6.31
C PHE A 302 -5.11 1.10 -7.07
N HIS A 303 -6.22 0.87 -6.36
CA HIS A 303 -7.55 0.63 -6.90
C HIS A 303 -8.58 1.57 -6.24
N PRO A 304 -8.45 2.91 -6.43
CA PRO A 304 -9.36 3.88 -5.83
C PRO A 304 -10.81 3.74 -6.34
N GLU A 305 -11.00 3.16 -7.53
CA GLU A 305 -12.32 2.89 -8.11
C GLU A 305 -13.15 1.93 -7.23
N LEU A 306 -12.47 1.00 -6.55
CA LEU A 306 -13.14 0.08 -5.63
C LEU A 306 -13.71 0.83 -4.42
N LEU A 307 -12.92 1.74 -3.83
CA LEU A 307 -13.36 2.51 -2.67
C LEU A 307 -14.37 3.59 -3.06
N LEU A 308 -14.23 4.19 -4.24
CA LEU A 308 -15.23 5.11 -4.80
C LEU A 308 -16.59 4.40 -4.94
N ARG A 309 -16.60 3.17 -5.45
CA ARG A 309 -17.82 2.35 -5.57
C ARG A 309 -18.45 2.08 -4.20
N GLU A 310 -17.66 1.77 -3.17
CA GLU A 310 -18.17 1.59 -1.80
C GLU A 310 -18.88 2.85 -1.31
N PHE A 311 -18.25 4.03 -1.46
CA PHE A 311 -18.86 5.29 -1.03
C PHE A 311 -20.11 5.65 -1.84
N ILE A 312 -20.14 5.33 -3.14
CA ILE A 312 -21.35 5.49 -3.96
C ILE A 312 -22.48 4.59 -3.43
N ILE A 313 -22.19 3.32 -3.11
CA ILE A 313 -23.20 2.40 -2.55
C ILE A 313 -23.69 2.89 -1.18
N LEU A 314 -22.80 3.32 -0.31
CA LEU A 314 -23.15 3.88 1.00
C LEU A 314 -24.01 5.15 0.89
N ALA A 315 -23.76 6.00 -0.12
CA ALA A 315 -24.46 7.25 -0.31
C ALA A 315 -25.80 7.11 -1.07
N HIS A 316 -25.90 6.15 -2.01
CA HIS A 316 -27.02 6.07 -2.97
C HIS A 316 -27.71 4.72 -3.02
N GLY A 317 -27.25 3.74 -2.24
CA GLY A 317 -27.84 2.40 -2.16
C GLY A 317 -27.24 1.38 -3.13
N GLU A 318 -27.70 0.13 -3.02
CA GLU A 318 -27.14 -1.06 -3.68
C GLU A 318 -27.35 -1.13 -5.20
N ARG A 319 -27.98 -0.15 -5.82
CA ARG A 319 -28.11 -0.09 -7.29
C ARG A 319 -26.77 -0.05 -8.04
N PHE A 320 -25.69 0.31 -7.35
CA PHE A 320 -24.32 0.31 -7.89
C PHE A 320 -23.54 -0.97 -7.61
N GLY A 321 -24.18 -1.97 -7.03
CA GLY A 321 -23.60 -3.25 -6.66
C GLY A 321 -23.68 -3.54 -5.17
N LYS A 322 -22.89 -4.51 -4.71
CA LYS A 322 -22.78 -4.88 -3.31
C LYS A 322 -21.47 -4.36 -2.72
N LEU A 323 -21.49 -4.03 -1.44
CA LEU A 323 -20.31 -3.67 -0.68
C LEU A 323 -19.29 -4.84 -0.69
N ARG A 324 -18.04 -4.53 -0.98
CA ARG A 324 -16.95 -5.49 -1.00
C ARG A 324 -16.17 -5.47 0.32
N PHE A 325 -15.90 -4.27 0.84
CA PHE A 325 -15.07 -4.05 2.01
C PHE A 325 -15.91 -3.85 3.25
N TYR A 326 -16.83 -2.89 3.20
CA TYR A 326 -17.66 -2.54 4.33
C TYR A 326 -18.79 -3.56 4.54
N LYS A 327 -19.04 -3.88 5.81
CA LYS A 327 -20.16 -4.73 6.25
C LYS A 327 -20.97 -3.97 7.29
N LYS A 328 -22.28 -4.17 7.25
CA LYS A 328 -23.22 -3.59 8.23
C LYS A 328 -23.24 -4.38 9.53
#